data_3e3a1309a57eacf00000fe2a3e49f699
#
_entry.id   3e3a1309a57eacf00000fe2a3e49f699
#
_cell.length_a   1.000
_cell.length_b   1.000
_cell.length_c   1.000
_cell.angle_alpha   90.00
_cell.angle_beta   90.00
_cell.angle_gamma   90.00
#
_symmetry.space_group_name_H-M   'P 1'
#
loop_
_entity.id
_entity.type
_entity.pdbx_description
1 polymer ?
#
loop_
_entity_poly.entity_id
_entity_poly.type
_entity_poly.pdbx_seq_one_letter_code
_entity_poly.pdbx_strand_id
1 'polypeptide(L)'
;MIDKRLLQDVVTVRKVEGKDNYGDIKYSEPLDIKPVRFDRSVVVTGTNNSKTRQKAGVVYIYPKFVNATVDDSWLGAVMNDGARDYLVIGYQPNYLNGRIFSYEVEVT
;
A
#
# COMPACT_ATOMS: atom_id res chain seq x y z
N MET A 1 4.36 -20.13 7.11
CA MET A 1 3.00 -19.55 7.29
C MET A 1 3.09 -18.34 8.18
N ILE A 2 2.44 -17.25 7.81
CA ILE A 2 2.46 -16.04 8.62
C ILE A 2 1.51 -16.18 9.80
N ASP A 3 1.96 -15.71 10.95
CA ASP A 3 1.13 -15.68 12.15
C ASP A 3 0.34 -14.37 12.16
N LYS A 4 -0.96 -14.44 12.27
CA LYS A 4 -1.84 -13.28 12.28
C LYS A 4 -1.44 -12.27 13.36
N ARG A 5 -0.84 -12.71 14.45
CA ARG A 5 -0.39 -11.81 15.53
C ARG A 5 0.72 -10.86 15.09
N LEU A 6 1.38 -11.14 13.95
CA LEU A 6 2.39 -10.26 13.40
C LEU A 6 1.76 -9.17 12.54
N LEU A 7 0.45 -9.25 12.28
CA LEU A 7 -0.26 -8.31 11.45
C LEU A 7 -1.10 -7.41 12.35
N GLN A 8 -0.50 -6.31 12.78
CA GLN A 8 -1.13 -5.45 13.77
C GLN A 8 -1.55 -4.09 13.23
N ASP A 9 -1.26 -3.83 11.98
CA ASP A 9 -1.55 -2.52 11.42
C ASP A 9 -2.89 -2.49 10.69
N VAL A 10 -3.45 -1.31 10.59
CA VAL A 10 -4.68 -1.05 9.83
C VAL A 10 -4.37 0.10 8.90
N VAL A 11 -4.74 -0.04 7.64
CA VAL A 11 -4.62 1.06 6.69
C VAL A 11 -5.96 1.27 6.00
N THR A 12 -6.21 2.50 5.58
CA THR A 12 -7.33 2.81 4.71
C THR A 12 -6.78 3.17 3.34
N VAL A 13 -7.46 2.71 2.30
CA VAL A 13 -7.04 2.93 0.92
C VAL A 13 -8.15 3.64 0.17
N ARG A 14 -7.79 4.69 -0.55
CA ARG A 14 -8.69 5.41 -1.44
C ARG A 14 -8.09 5.32 -2.84
N LYS A 15 -8.79 4.67 -3.73
CA LYS A 15 -8.31 4.48 -5.10
C LYS A 15 -8.72 5.66 -5.96
N VAL A 16 -7.96 5.89 -7.04
CA VAL A 16 -8.29 6.93 -7.99
C VAL A 16 -9.48 6.47 -8.84
N GLU A 17 -10.52 7.27 -8.89
CA GLU A 17 -11.70 6.98 -9.69
C GLU A 17 -11.79 7.81 -10.97
N GLY A 18 -10.86 8.72 -11.16
CA GLY A 18 -10.85 9.58 -12.33
C GLY A 18 -10.64 11.03 -11.93
N LYS A 19 -11.12 11.93 -12.76
CA LYS A 19 -11.04 13.37 -12.50
C LYS A 19 -12.43 13.96 -12.50
N ASP A 20 -12.61 14.99 -11.67
CA ASP A 20 -13.87 15.70 -11.66
C ASP A 20 -13.91 16.73 -12.81
N ASN A 21 -14.97 17.53 -12.85
CA ASN A 21 -15.16 18.51 -13.93
C ASN A 21 -14.11 19.62 -13.93
N TYR A 22 -13.37 19.77 -12.84
CA TYR A 22 -12.34 20.79 -12.71
C TYR A 22 -10.94 20.23 -12.90
N GLY A 23 -10.84 18.95 -13.26
CA GLY A 23 -9.53 18.32 -13.46
C GLY A 23 -8.88 17.80 -12.20
N ASP A 24 -9.53 17.90 -11.07
CA ASP A 24 -8.99 17.38 -9.80
C ASP A 24 -9.19 15.88 -9.72
N ILE A 25 -8.24 15.19 -9.10
CA ILE A 25 -8.32 13.75 -8.94
C ILE A 25 -9.44 13.40 -7.95
N LYS A 26 -10.31 12.50 -8.40
CA LYS A 26 -11.39 12.00 -7.56
C LYS A 26 -11.03 10.63 -7.02
N TYR A 27 -11.17 10.47 -5.71
CA TYR A 27 -10.85 9.21 -5.03
C TYR A 27 -12.10 8.47 -4.60
N SER A 28 -11.98 7.16 -4.46
CA SER A 28 -13.05 6.32 -3.97
C SER A 28 -13.31 6.55 -2.48
N GLU A 29 -14.38 5.96 -1.97
CA GLU A 29 -14.61 5.91 -0.54
C GLU A 29 -13.47 5.16 0.14
N PRO A 30 -13.13 5.51 1.38
CA PRO A 30 -12.08 4.80 2.11
C PRO A 30 -12.44 3.34 2.30
N LEU A 31 -11.45 2.49 2.08
CA LEU A 31 -11.60 1.06 2.26
C LEU A 31 -10.64 0.60 3.34
N ASP A 32 -11.18 0.05 4.42
CA ASP A 32 -10.34 -0.42 5.53
C ASP A 32 -9.71 -1.75 5.18
N ILE A 33 -8.41 -1.83 5.31
CA ILE A 33 -7.64 -3.04 5.07
C ILE A 33 -6.97 -3.43 6.38
N LYS A 34 -7.40 -4.53 6.96
CA LYS A 34 -6.85 -5.00 8.24
C LYS A 34 -7.08 -6.50 8.39
N PRO A 35 -6.18 -7.24 9.04
CA PRO A 35 -4.90 -6.76 9.54
C PRO A 35 -3.83 -6.77 8.46
N VAL A 36 -2.90 -5.87 8.55
CA VAL A 36 -1.77 -5.81 7.62
C VAL A 36 -0.48 -5.59 8.41
N ARG A 37 0.64 -5.76 7.74
CA ARG A 37 1.94 -5.40 8.30
C ARG A 37 2.48 -4.23 7.48
N PHE A 38 2.78 -3.14 8.16
CA PHE A 38 3.33 -1.96 7.51
C PHE A 38 4.78 -1.80 7.97
N ASP A 39 5.72 -2.07 7.08
CA ASP A 39 7.14 -1.85 7.35
C ASP A 39 7.52 -0.48 6.80
N ARG A 40 7.75 0.45 7.70
CA ARG A 40 8.14 1.80 7.33
C ARG A 40 9.65 1.85 7.17
N SER A 41 10.08 2.47 6.06
CA SER A 41 11.51 2.63 5.81
C SER A 41 11.92 3.99 6.32
N VAL A 42 12.94 4.02 7.15
CA VAL A 42 13.59 5.27 7.50
C VAL A 42 14.78 5.40 6.58
N VAL A 43 14.69 6.29 5.64
CA VAL A 43 15.79 6.49 4.73
C VAL A 43 16.65 7.62 5.27
N VAL A 44 17.84 7.27 5.64
CA VAL A 44 18.82 8.27 5.99
C VAL A 44 19.46 8.70 4.70
N THR A 45 19.01 9.80 4.21
CA THR A 45 19.60 10.25 3.00
C THR A 45 20.78 11.02 3.33
N GLY A 46 21.79 10.47 3.53
CA GLY A 46 22.95 11.19 3.78
C GLY A 46 23.47 11.98 2.70
N THR A 47 23.23 11.77 1.53
CA THR A 47 23.99 12.27 0.61
C THR A 47 23.37 12.50 -0.53
N ASN A 48 23.04 13.19 -0.75
CA ASN A 48 23.19 13.57 -1.78
C ASN A 48 22.52 13.53 -2.83
N ASN A 49 22.06 13.77 -3.20
CA ASN A 49 21.77 13.97 -4.45
C ASN A 49 20.94 13.05 -5.08
N SER A 50 20.56 12.06 -4.49
CA SER A 50 19.69 11.14 -5.04
C SER A 50 18.34 11.74 -5.10
N LYS A 51 17.95 12.15 -6.23
CA LYS A 51 16.62 12.65 -6.46
C LYS A 51 15.64 11.57 -6.79
N THR A 52 16.03 10.31 -6.70
CA THR A 52 15.12 9.25 -6.94
C THR A 52 14.13 9.14 -5.83
N ARG A 53 12.87 8.99 -6.15
CA ARG A 53 11.88 8.70 -5.17
C ARG A 53 12.21 7.40 -4.51
N GLN A 54 12.34 7.44 -3.22
CA GLN A 54 12.54 6.23 -2.46
C GLN A 54 11.23 5.87 -1.82
N LYS A 55 10.95 4.58 -1.75
CA LYS A 55 9.75 4.13 -1.07
C LYS A 55 9.86 4.44 0.41
N ALA A 56 8.78 4.92 1.00
CA ALA A 56 8.72 5.19 2.42
C ALA A 56 8.38 3.94 3.22
N GLY A 57 7.85 2.92 2.57
CA GLY A 57 7.54 1.68 3.24
C GLY A 57 6.93 0.65 2.33
N VAL A 58 6.64 -0.51 2.89
CA VAL A 58 5.98 -1.60 2.21
C VAL A 58 4.86 -2.11 3.11
N VAL A 59 3.68 -2.24 2.53
CA VAL A 59 2.53 -2.81 3.22
C VAL A 59 2.34 -4.23 2.74
N TYR A 60 2.35 -5.19 3.66
CA TYR A 60 2.14 -6.58 3.34
C TYR A 60 0.69 -6.94 3.61
N ILE A 61 0.00 -7.38 2.58
CA ILE A 61 -1.41 -7.78 2.64
C ILE A 61 -1.49 -9.27 2.37
N TYR A 62 -2.15 -10.00 3.27
CA TYR A 62 -2.27 -11.45 3.15
C TYR A 62 -3.73 -11.79 2.85
N PRO A 63 -4.04 -12.27 1.63
CA PRO A 63 -5.43 -12.60 1.27
C PRO A 63 -6.11 -13.60 2.19
N LYS A 64 -5.31 -14.38 2.90
CA LYS A 64 -5.86 -15.33 3.88
C LYS A 64 -6.62 -14.61 5.00
N PHE A 65 -6.20 -13.40 5.35
CA PHE A 65 -6.77 -12.65 6.46
C PHE A 65 -7.57 -11.43 6.01
N VAL A 66 -7.40 -10.99 4.78
CA VAL A 66 -8.02 -9.78 4.27
C VAL A 66 -8.64 -10.08 2.92
N ASN A 67 -9.91 -9.79 2.78
CA ASN A 67 -10.57 -9.98 1.50
C ASN A 67 -10.30 -8.77 0.61
N ALA A 68 -9.11 -8.72 0.05
CA ALA A 68 -8.70 -7.63 -0.83
C ALA A 68 -7.87 -8.19 -1.98
N THR A 69 -8.08 -7.63 -3.16
CA THR A 69 -7.27 -7.94 -4.34
C THR A 69 -6.51 -6.69 -4.73
N VAL A 70 -5.20 -6.79 -4.77
CA VAL A 70 -4.35 -5.66 -5.18
C VAL A 70 -4.08 -5.82 -6.67
N ASP A 71 -4.40 -4.81 -7.43
CA ASP A 71 -4.21 -4.80 -8.87
C ASP A 71 -3.79 -3.40 -9.32
N ASP A 72 -3.79 -3.15 -10.62
CA ASP A 72 -3.35 -1.87 -11.15
C ASP A 72 -4.22 -0.70 -10.68
N SER A 73 -5.43 -0.94 -10.21
CA SER A 73 -6.27 0.13 -9.70
C SER A 73 -5.74 0.74 -8.40
N TRP A 74 -4.77 0.06 -7.78
CA TRP A 74 -4.15 0.58 -6.55
C TRP A 74 -3.02 1.56 -6.85
N LEU A 75 -2.53 1.62 -8.09
CA LEU A 75 -1.47 2.55 -8.45
C LEU A 75 -1.98 3.98 -8.36
N GLY A 76 -1.27 4.81 -7.64
CA GLY A 76 -1.69 6.20 -7.40
C GLY A 76 -2.70 6.35 -6.28
N ALA A 77 -3.11 5.28 -5.64
CA ALA A 77 -4.04 5.35 -4.51
C ALA A 77 -3.40 6.04 -3.32
N VAL A 78 -4.23 6.58 -2.46
CA VAL A 78 -3.78 7.17 -1.20
C VAL A 78 -4.04 6.16 -0.09
N MET A 79 -3.02 5.84 0.67
CA MET A 79 -3.11 4.92 1.78
C MET A 79 -2.80 5.68 3.07
N ASN A 80 -3.66 5.54 4.07
CA ASN A 80 -3.49 6.23 5.35
C ASN A 80 -3.32 5.19 6.45
N ASP A 81 -2.33 5.41 7.31
CA ASP A 81 -2.04 4.49 8.41
C ASP A 81 -2.58 4.99 9.76
N GLY A 82 -3.43 5.99 9.73
CA GLY A 82 -3.96 6.63 10.93
C GLY A 82 -3.17 7.86 11.34
N ALA A 83 -1.99 8.06 10.80
CA ALA A 83 -1.12 9.19 11.14
C ALA A 83 -0.79 10.05 9.93
N ARG A 84 -0.59 9.47 8.79
CA ARG A 84 -0.25 10.23 7.58
C ARG A 84 -0.69 9.49 6.33
N ASP A 85 -0.74 10.24 5.24
CA ASP A 85 -1.06 9.69 3.93
C ASP A 85 0.20 9.26 3.22
N TYR A 86 0.07 8.18 2.47
CA TYR A 86 1.12 7.65 1.61
C TYR A 86 0.56 7.47 0.22
N LEU A 87 1.41 7.56 -0.79
CA LEU A 87 1.03 7.32 -2.17
C LEU A 87 1.49 5.93 -2.57
N VAL A 88 0.60 5.14 -3.14
CA VAL A 88 0.95 3.81 -3.65
C VAL A 88 1.70 4.00 -4.97
N ILE A 89 2.93 3.51 -5.02
CA ILE A 89 3.79 3.64 -6.20
C ILE A 89 4.01 2.32 -6.93
N GLY A 90 3.70 1.21 -6.31
CA GLY A 90 3.86 -0.08 -6.94
C GLY A 90 3.33 -1.19 -6.06
N TYR A 91 3.26 -2.39 -6.61
CA TYR A 91 2.88 -3.57 -5.85
C TYR A 91 3.48 -4.80 -6.50
N GLN A 92 3.58 -5.86 -5.72
CA GLN A 92 4.06 -7.13 -6.22
C GLN A 92 3.29 -8.26 -5.56
N PRO A 93 2.63 -9.11 -6.36
CA PRO A 93 2.02 -10.32 -5.80
C PRO A 93 3.09 -11.38 -5.58
N ASN A 94 3.02 -12.06 -4.46
CA ASN A 94 3.92 -13.17 -4.15
C ASN A 94 3.12 -14.46 -4.16
N TYR A 95 3.59 -15.44 -4.93
CA TYR A 95 2.89 -16.69 -5.12
C TYR A 95 3.50 -17.81 -4.30
N LEU A 96 2.63 -18.69 -3.81
CA LEU A 96 3.05 -19.91 -3.14
C LEU A 96 2.12 -21.01 -3.63
N ASN A 97 2.71 -22.08 -4.19
CA ASN A 97 1.95 -23.20 -4.75
C ASN A 97 0.88 -22.78 -5.76
N GLY A 98 1.22 -21.82 -6.62
CA GLY A 98 0.31 -21.37 -7.67
C GLY A 98 -0.77 -20.40 -7.22
N ARG A 99 -0.77 -20.01 -5.96
CA ARG A 99 -1.76 -19.07 -5.42
C ARG A 99 -1.07 -17.86 -4.85
N ILE A 100 -1.77 -16.73 -4.84
CA ILE A 100 -1.21 -15.53 -4.26
C ILE A 100 -1.20 -15.68 -2.74
N PHE A 101 0.01 -15.65 -2.18
CA PHE A 101 0.22 -15.76 -0.75
C PHE A 101 0.15 -14.39 -0.07
N SER A 102 0.72 -13.38 -0.71
CA SER A 102 0.73 -12.03 -0.18
C SER A 102 0.90 -11.01 -1.29
N TYR A 103 0.57 -9.76 -0.96
CA TYR A 103 0.90 -8.62 -1.81
C TYR A 103 1.84 -7.72 -1.05
N GLU A 104 2.88 -7.24 -1.72
CA GLU A 104 3.75 -6.21 -1.19
C GLU A 104 3.37 -4.91 -1.90
N VAL A 105 2.82 -3.96 -1.17
CA VAL A 105 2.43 -2.67 -1.73
C VAL A 105 3.46 -1.63 -1.33
N GLU A 106 4.12 -1.04 -2.31
CA GLU A 106 5.16 -0.06 -2.06
C GLU A 106 4.54 1.34 -2.02
N VAL A 107 4.89 2.10 -1.00
CA VAL A 107 4.34 3.44 -0.79
C VAL A 107 5.44 4.46 -0.55
N THR A 108 5.13 5.72 -0.83
CA THR A 108 6.05 6.82 -0.61
C THR A 108 5.39 8.00 0.09
#